data_5c44d8080639ba97a4f305e10d126ad8
#
_entry.id   5c44d8080639ba97a4f305e10d126ad8
#
_cell.length_a   1.000
_cell.length_b   1.000
_cell.length_c   1.000
_cell.angle_alpha   90.00
_cell.angle_beta   90.00
_cell.angle_gamma   90.00
#
_symmetry.space_group_name_H-M   'P 1'
#
loop_
_entity.id
_entity.type
_entity.pdbx_description
1 polymer ?
#
loop_
_entity_poly.entity_id
_entity_poly.type
_entity_poly.pdbx_seq_one_letter_code
_entity_poly.pdbx_strand_id
1 'polypeptide(L)'
;LMYATSHQRRRHQWTYLGGGPESAMYISKDGGENWVKASNGFPGDELGRISVECSETTAGQLTSIVEGASGGVFQSMDYGASWEKVNAYQTSGNYYQEVFSDPNNGDRLFFMDTYLHFSKDGGKTVKRFPEKFKHVDNHAIWIDPSDFKHLLVGCDGGLYETFDYGENWDFKENLPVTQFYRVSVDHSKPFYHVYGGTQDNYSLGGPSRNKTNNGISNEEWYVTVGGDGFKSQIDWEDPNTVYSQWQYGGLIRFNRITGESIDIKPRVSEALRWNWDAPLIISKYDSKKLYFAANKVFVSRNRGDKWELISGDLSRNIDRNELPVMGKIWGLETVAKNKSTSIYGNITYLVEGKKGELVAGTDDGYIYRTTDDGKNWSLIGDGNYPGTPNWKHKAENKVGKMVEYEVFPYVSSLQVTKSGRIYAVLDNHKQGDFASHLVYFEDGKWKETGKGLPTNEPAKSLMVDPVDNDIVILGSEFGLYISWDASQNFTSFTNNMPPVAIKDIVYQSDEQDLVLATFGRGFAICDEYEKIRALKSNFSNSVSTDEHKLFIPYSHLGRSGNGFHGSSRFRGENLDEKVNLYFHLGELEKSLKAQRKEKEKEAEDLDQIQVKREFVRRL
;
A
#
# COMPACT_ATOMS: atom_id res chain seq x y z
N LEU A 1 -0.40 -35.53 16.74
CA LEU A 1 0.93 -35.02 16.45
C LEU A 1 0.80 -33.72 15.68
N MET A 2 1.52 -32.65 16.08
CA MET A 2 1.48 -31.34 15.44
C MET A 2 2.89 -30.80 15.27
N TYR A 3 3.10 -30.01 14.23
CA TYR A 3 4.37 -29.32 13.96
C TYR A 3 4.12 -27.82 13.88
N ALA A 4 5.02 -27.03 14.45
CA ALA A 4 4.97 -25.58 14.38
C ALA A 4 6.39 -25.01 14.19
N THR A 5 6.48 -23.96 13.41
CA THR A 5 7.73 -23.23 13.22
C THR A 5 7.61 -21.81 13.77
N SER A 6 8.59 -21.36 14.53
CA SER A 6 8.71 -19.97 14.96
C SER A 6 9.66 -19.23 14.06
N HIS A 7 9.38 -17.97 13.81
CA HIS A 7 10.23 -17.10 13.01
C HIS A 7 10.50 -15.79 13.76
N GLN A 8 11.69 -15.61 14.26
CA GLN A 8 12.12 -14.39 14.91
C GLN A 8 12.34 -13.30 13.86
N ARG A 9 11.29 -12.51 13.60
CA ARG A 9 11.25 -11.55 12.52
C ARG A 9 10.71 -10.20 12.99
N ARG A 10 11.38 -9.10 12.61
CA ARG A 10 10.89 -7.75 12.85
C ARG A 10 11.33 -6.79 11.74
N ARG A 11 10.41 -5.92 11.33
CA ARG A 11 10.71 -4.82 10.41
C ARG A 11 10.40 -3.49 11.10
N HIS A 12 11.37 -2.59 11.09
CA HIS A 12 11.23 -1.19 11.45
C HIS A 12 11.51 -0.29 10.24
N GLN A 13 11.39 1.03 10.39
CA GLN A 13 11.75 1.97 9.33
C GLN A 13 13.23 1.84 8.98
N TRP A 14 14.09 1.63 9.97
CA TRP A 14 15.55 1.61 9.81
C TRP A 14 16.13 0.25 9.44
N THR A 15 15.41 -0.86 9.67
CA THR A 15 15.99 -2.18 9.50
C THR A 15 14.96 -3.29 9.31
N TYR A 16 15.46 -4.41 8.87
CA TYR A 16 14.80 -5.71 8.89
C TYR A 16 15.70 -6.72 9.61
N LEU A 17 15.09 -7.58 10.40
CA LEU A 17 15.69 -8.76 11.03
C LEU A 17 14.87 -9.97 10.59
N GLY A 18 15.53 -10.99 10.02
CA GLY A 18 14.86 -12.17 9.47
C GLY A 18 15.22 -13.49 10.14
N GLY A 19 15.87 -13.45 11.30
CA GLY A 19 16.17 -14.65 12.05
C GLY A 19 16.77 -14.35 13.42
N GLY A 20 17.04 -15.41 14.17
CA GLY A 20 17.63 -15.32 15.49
C GLY A 20 17.43 -16.61 16.31
N PRO A 21 17.87 -16.65 17.58
CA PRO A 21 17.84 -17.85 18.41
C PRO A 21 16.43 -18.39 18.72
N GLU A 22 15.39 -17.54 18.58
CA GLU A 22 14.01 -17.95 18.79
C GLU A 22 13.35 -18.55 17.54
N SER A 23 14.03 -18.53 16.38
CA SER A 23 13.57 -19.28 15.20
C SER A 23 13.86 -20.76 15.38
N ALA A 24 12.82 -21.59 15.32
CA ALA A 24 12.93 -23.02 15.57
C ALA A 24 11.73 -23.79 15.03
N MET A 25 11.89 -25.11 14.90
CA MET A 25 10.81 -26.05 14.72
C MET A 25 10.44 -26.70 16.05
N TYR A 26 9.16 -26.89 16.29
CA TYR A 26 8.59 -27.54 17.48
C TYR A 26 7.65 -28.67 17.09
N ILE A 27 7.64 -29.70 17.91
CA ILE A 27 6.81 -30.89 17.76
C ILE A 27 5.97 -31.07 19.03
N SER A 28 4.65 -31.22 18.86
CA SER A 28 3.72 -31.61 19.94
C SER A 28 3.20 -33.01 19.69
N LYS A 29 3.17 -33.85 20.73
CA LYS A 29 2.62 -35.22 20.71
C LYS A 29 1.28 -35.34 21.42
N ASP A 30 0.78 -34.26 21.99
CA ASP A 30 -0.40 -34.22 22.86
C ASP A 30 -1.47 -33.20 22.42
N GLY A 31 -1.51 -32.88 21.13
CA GLY A 31 -2.51 -31.97 20.58
C GLY A 31 -2.24 -30.49 20.82
N GLY A 32 -0.97 -30.10 21.10
CA GLY A 32 -0.56 -28.72 21.29
C GLY A 32 -0.40 -28.29 22.74
N GLU A 33 -0.62 -29.16 23.70
CA GLU A 33 -0.47 -28.89 25.14
C GLU A 33 1.02 -28.66 25.50
N ASN A 34 1.91 -29.51 24.97
CA ASN A 34 3.35 -29.38 25.18
C ASN A 34 4.11 -29.43 23.85
N TRP A 35 5.15 -28.62 23.75
CA TRP A 35 5.98 -28.49 22.58
C TRP A 35 7.46 -28.76 22.88
N VAL A 36 8.10 -29.55 22.06
CA VAL A 36 9.52 -29.90 22.17
C VAL A 36 10.25 -29.39 20.92
N LYS A 37 11.35 -28.66 21.11
CA LYS A 37 12.17 -28.17 20.01
C LYS A 37 12.84 -29.34 19.27
N ALA A 38 12.73 -29.36 17.95
CA ALA A 38 13.45 -30.31 17.10
C ALA A 38 14.97 -30.10 17.24
N SER A 39 15.72 -31.16 17.46
CA SER A 39 17.17 -31.07 17.71
C SER A 39 17.99 -32.19 17.09
N ASN A 40 17.48 -33.41 17.02
CA ASN A 40 18.22 -34.57 16.52
C ASN A 40 18.40 -34.47 15.00
N GLY A 41 19.59 -34.04 14.54
CA GLY A 41 19.91 -33.80 13.13
C GLY A 41 19.32 -32.50 12.55
N PHE A 42 18.49 -31.78 13.31
CA PHE A 42 17.98 -30.46 12.90
C PHE A 42 18.95 -29.35 13.32
N PRO A 43 19.18 -28.30 12.49
CA PRO A 43 20.14 -27.24 12.84
C PRO A 43 19.70 -26.48 14.10
N GLY A 44 20.68 -26.12 14.93
CA GLY A 44 20.48 -25.45 16.21
C GLY A 44 21.07 -24.06 16.33
N ASP A 45 21.68 -23.54 15.27
CA ASP A 45 22.25 -22.18 15.17
C ASP A 45 21.15 -21.12 15.01
N GLU A 46 21.53 -19.86 14.85
CA GLU A 46 20.57 -18.78 14.54
C GLU A 46 19.92 -19.03 13.17
N LEU A 47 18.61 -19.33 13.19
CA LEU A 47 17.83 -19.67 12.00
C LEU A 47 16.95 -18.49 11.57
N GLY A 48 16.65 -18.47 10.28
CA GLY A 48 15.66 -17.61 9.69
C GLY A 48 14.29 -18.27 9.61
N ARG A 49 13.65 -18.19 8.44
CA ARG A 49 12.37 -18.81 8.17
C ARG A 49 12.50 -20.33 7.99
N ILE A 50 11.53 -21.06 8.48
CA ILE A 50 11.47 -22.52 8.40
C ILE A 50 10.07 -22.90 7.92
N SER A 51 9.98 -23.81 6.95
CA SER A 51 8.74 -24.46 6.57
C SER A 51 8.86 -25.98 6.78
N VAL A 52 7.75 -26.62 7.08
CA VAL A 52 7.66 -28.08 7.21
C VAL A 52 6.43 -28.58 6.48
N GLU A 53 6.63 -29.64 5.71
CA GLU A 53 5.59 -30.31 4.93
C GLU A 53 5.49 -31.76 5.37
N CYS A 54 4.26 -32.26 5.49
CA CYS A 54 3.96 -33.64 5.85
C CYS A 54 3.51 -34.41 4.60
N SER A 55 4.19 -35.53 4.29
CA SER A 55 3.76 -36.39 3.19
C SER A 55 2.41 -37.03 3.47
N GLU A 56 1.48 -36.93 2.52
CA GLU A 56 0.18 -37.62 2.58
C GLU A 56 0.29 -39.09 2.23
N THR A 57 1.34 -39.50 1.53
CA THR A 57 1.50 -40.87 1.04
C THR A 57 2.37 -41.77 1.93
N THR A 58 3.30 -41.18 2.70
CA THR A 58 4.27 -41.91 3.50
C THR A 58 4.19 -41.51 4.96
N ALA A 59 3.68 -42.38 5.81
CA ALA A 59 3.56 -42.13 7.23
C ALA A 59 4.95 -41.84 7.86
N GLY A 60 5.06 -40.74 8.61
CA GLY A 60 6.28 -40.31 9.28
C GLY A 60 7.26 -39.52 8.41
N GLN A 61 7.03 -39.43 7.09
CA GLN A 61 7.85 -38.61 6.21
C GLN A 61 7.50 -37.13 6.34
N LEU A 62 8.51 -36.33 6.65
CA LEU A 62 8.44 -34.87 6.71
C LEU A 62 9.57 -34.30 5.87
N THR A 63 9.31 -33.19 5.22
CA THR A 63 10.34 -32.37 4.56
C THR A 63 10.32 -30.98 5.14
N SER A 64 11.49 -30.44 5.47
CA SER A 64 11.63 -29.06 5.94
C SER A 64 12.66 -28.31 5.11
N ILE A 65 12.38 -27.05 4.79
CA ILE A 65 13.37 -26.13 4.24
C ILE A 65 13.69 -25.06 5.30
N VAL A 66 14.98 -24.87 5.58
CA VAL A 66 15.48 -24.07 6.70
C VAL A 66 16.41 -22.99 6.18
N GLU A 67 16.14 -21.74 6.53
CA GLU A 67 17.04 -20.60 6.28
C GLU A 67 18.06 -20.48 7.43
N GLY A 68 19.34 -20.28 7.09
CA GLY A 68 20.42 -20.08 8.07
C GLY A 68 21.77 -20.53 7.53
N ALA A 69 22.83 -20.33 8.30
CA ALA A 69 24.18 -20.70 7.90
C ALA A 69 24.33 -22.21 7.67
N SER A 70 23.72 -23.03 8.51
CA SER A 70 23.63 -24.49 8.37
C SER A 70 22.31 -24.96 7.72
N GLY A 71 21.51 -24.04 7.19
CA GLY A 71 20.24 -24.31 6.55
C GLY A 71 20.32 -25.20 5.31
N GLY A 72 19.16 -25.54 4.76
CA GLY A 72 19.02 -26.44 3.61
C GLY A 72 17.70 -27.19 3.62
N VAL A 73 17.60 -28.26 2.83
CA VAL A 73 16.47 -29.19 2.83
C VAL A 73 16.79 -30.34 3.78
N PHE A 74 15.90 -30.57 4.72
CA PHE A 74 15.96 -31.63 5.73
C PHE A 74 14.79 -32.60 5.56
N GLN A 75 15.05 -33.88 5.77
CA GLN A 75 14.05 -34.93 5.72
C GLN A 75 14.02 -35.72 7.03
N SER A 76 12.84 -36.10 7.48
CA SER A 76 12.59 -37.05 8.55
C SER A 76 11.73 -38.18 8.02
N MET A 77 11.97 -39.41 8.48
CA MET A 77 11.15 -40.60 8.18
C MET A 77 10.52 -41.20 9.43
N ASP A 78 10.62 -40.51 10.56
CA ASP A 78 10.22 -41.00 11.88
C ASP A 78 9.38 -39.96 12.67
N TYR A 79 8.50 -39.24 11.94
CA TYR A 79 7.64 -38.20 12.52
C TYR A 79 8.40 -37.04 13.18
N GLY A 80 9.60 -36.71 12.66
CA GLY A 80 10.43 -35.63 13.18
C GLY A 80 11.28 -35.98 14.40
N ALA A 81 11.36 -37.25 14.79
CA ALA A 81 12.21 -37.68 15.89
C ALA A 81 13.71 -37.56 15.54
N SER A 82 14.05 -37.72 14.26
CA SER A 82 15.37 -37.44 13.70
C SER A 82 15.29 -36.81 12.32
N TRP A 83 16.33 -36.05 11.96
CA TRP A 83 16.39 -35.31 10.72
C TRP A 83 17.73 -35.54 10.01
N GLU A 84 17.68 -35.62 8.69
CA GLU A 84 18.86 -35.70 7.83
C GLU A 84 18.86 -34.50 6.86
N LYS A 85 19.99 -33.81 6.74
CA LYS A 85 20.16 -32.78 5.71
C LYS A 85 20.41 -33.46 4.37
N VAL A 86 19.46 -33.39 3.45
CA VAL A 86 19.54 -34.05 2.13
C VAL A 86 20.05 -33.13 1.04
N ASN A 87 19.94 -31.80 1.22
CA ASN A 87 20.44 -30.80 0.25
C ASN A 87 20.82 -29.50 0.94
N ALA A 88 21.74 -28.74 0.36
CA ALA A 88 22.14 -27.43 0.83
C ALA A 88 21.27 -26.28 0.26
N TYR A 89 20.32 -26.59 -0.63
CA TYR A 89 19.47 -25.60 -1.24
C TYR A 89 18.64 -24.86 -0.18
N GLN A 90 18.60 -23.55 -0.30
CA GLN A 90 17.73 -22.63 0.43
C GLN A 90 17.12 -21.68 -0.58
N THR A 91 15.92 -21.18 -0.29
CA THR A 91 15.32 -20.11 -1.09
C THR A 91 15.93 -18.75 -0.73
N SER A 92 15.44 -17.69 -1.33
CA SER A 92 15.85 -16.32 -0.99
C SER A 92 15.42 -15.86 0.43
N GLY A 93 14.84 -16.71 1.23
CA GLY A 93 14.59 -16.62 2.67
C GLY A 93 13.58 -15.55 3.09
N ASN A 94 13.90 -14.29 2.91
CA ASN A 94 13.18 -13.12 3.42
C ASN A 94 11.65 -13.15 3.21
N TYR A 95 11.18 -13.57 2.03
CA TYR A 95 9.77 -13.63 1.64
C TYR A 95 9.30 -15.04 1.32
N TYR A 96 10.20 -15.94 1.00
CA TYR A 96 9.95 -17.31 0.54
C TYR A 96 10.24 -18.33 1.65
N GLN A 97 10.74 -19.48 1.33
CA GLN A 97 11.09 -20.56 2.25
C GLN A 97 9.90 -21.44 2.60
N GLU A 98 9.12 -21.80 1.57
CA GLU A 98 8.00 -22.71 1.72
C GLU A 98 8.20 -23.93 0.82
N VAL A 99 7.79 -25.10 1.32
CA VAL A 99 7.85 -26.38 0.60
C VAL A 99 6.47 -27.02 0.61
N PHE A 100 6.09 -27.61 -0.52
CA PHE A 100 4.84 -28.31 -0.73
C PHE A 100 5.12 -29.67 -1.37
N SER A 101 4.41 -30.72 -0.95
CA SER A 101 4.49 -32.04 -1.56
C SER A 101 3.31 -32.33 -2.48
N ASP A 102 3.54 -33.14 -3.50
CA ASP A 102 2.47 -33.73 -4.29
C ASP A 102 1.64 -34.67 -3.39
N PRO A 103 0.31 -34.51 -3.35
CA PRO A 103 -0.58 -35.32 -2.51
C PRO A 103 -0.52 -36.82 -2.84
N ASN A 104 -0.01 -37.22 -4.00
CA ASN A 104 0.14 -38.61 -4.40
C ASN A 104 1.58 -39.13 -4.38
N ASN A 105 2.56 -38.24 -4.10
CA ASN A 105 3.98 -38.62 -4.06
C ASN A 105 4.80 -37.68 -3.17
N GLY A 106 5.01 -38.06 -1.93
CA GLY A 106 5.78 -37.26 -0.96
C GLY A 106 7.23 -36.96 -1.32
N ASP A 107 7.81 -37.63 -2.31
CA ASP A 107 9.15 -37.33 -2.85
C ASP A 107 9.12 -36.28 -3.96
N ARG A 108 7.95 -35.92 -4.49
CA ARG A 108 7.78 -34.82 -5.43
C ARG A 108 7.46 -33.56 -4.66
N LEU A 109 8.43 -32.65 -4.62
CA LEU A 109 8.41 -31.43 -3.82
C LEU A 109 8.49 -30.19 -4.70
N PHE A 110 7.81 -29.11 -4.27
CA PHE A 110 7.93 -27.78 -4.85
C PHE A 110 8.41 -26.81 -3.78
N PHE A 111 9.36 -25.93 -4.13
CA PHE A 111 9.93 -24.93 -3.24
C PHE A 111 9.59 -23.54 -3.78
N MET A 112 8.91 -22.74 -2.97
CA MET A 112 8.56 -21.37 -3.29
C MET A 112 9.79 -20.48 -3.15
N ASP A 113 10.08 -19.75 -4.21
CA ASP A 113 11.22 -18.84 -4.31
C ASP A 113 10.95 -17.82 -5.41
N THR A 114 11.88 -16.89 -5.66
CA THR A 114 11.85 -16.01 -6.84
C THR A 114 11.58 -16.83 -8.10
N TYR A 115 12.30 -17.92 -8.30
CA TYR A 115 11.96 -18.94 -9.30
C TYR A 115 11.44 -20.19 -8.62
N LEU A 116 10.36 -20.76 -9.14
CA LEU A 116 9.82 -22.02 -8.65
C LEU A 116 10.86 -23.15 -8.85
N HIS A 117 11.14 -23.88 -7.79
CA HIS A 117 12.03 -25.03 -7.82
C HIS A 117 11.27 -26.31 -7.48
N PHE A 118 11.80 -27.44 -7.91
CA PHE A 118 11.18 -28.73 -7.65
C PHE A 118 12.21 -29.83 -7.44
N SER A 119 11.79 -30.90 -6.78
CA SER A 119 12.49 -32.16 -6.61
C SER A 119 11.57 -33.34 -6.99
N LYS A 120 12.17 -34.47 -7.40
CA LYS A 120 11.48 -35.73 -7.65
C LYS A 120 12.00 -36.88 -6.78
N ASP A 121 12.91 -36.59 -5.86
CA ASP A 121 13.66 -37.55 -5.09
C ASP A 121 13.78 -37.16 -3.59
N GLY A 122 12.72 -36.56 -3.03
CA GLY A 122 12.65 -36.17 -1.63
C GLY A 122 13.58 -34.99 -1.27
N GLY A 123 13.89 -34.11 -2.22
CA GLY A 123 14.74 -32.96 -1.97
C GLY A 123 16.23 -33.20 -2.16
N LYS A 124 16.66 -34.42 -2.51
CA LYS A 124 18.09 -34.73 -2.76
C LYS A 124 18.65 -33.97 -3.94
N THR A 125 17.87 -33.83 -5.01
CA THR A 125 18.18 -32.95 -6.14
C THR A 125 17.11 -31.86 -6.27
N VAL A 126 17.52 -30.60 -6.37
CA VAL A 126 16.62 -29.45 -6.55
C VAL A 126 16.95 -28.78 -7.88
N LYS A 127 15.92 -28.55 -8.69
CA LYS A 127 16.04 -27.96 -10.03
C LYS A 127 15.02 -26.85 -10.20
N ARG A 128 15.30 -25.88 -11.07
CA ARG A 128 14.33 -24.87 -11.47
C ARG A 128 13.20 -25.51 -12.27
N PHE A 129 11.96 -25.12 -11.93
CA PHE A 129 10.76 -25.52 -12.65
C PHE A 129 10.55 -24.67 -13.90
N PRO A 130 9.91 -25.16 -14.96
CA PRO A 130 9.59 -24.36 -16.15
C PRO A 130 8.59 -23.24 -15.83
N GLU A 131 8.94 -21.98 -16.16
CA GLU A 131 8.13 -20.79 -15.86
C GLU A 131 8.12 -19.79 -17.02
N LYS A 132 8.19 -20.28 -18.27
CA LYS A 132 8.18 -19.39 -19.41
C LYS A 132 6.87 -18.61 -19.48
N PHE A 133 6.94 -17.28 -19.60
CA PHE A 133 5.81 -16.36 -19.65
C PHE A 133 4.95 -16.32 -18.38
N LYS A 134 5.44 -16.82 -17.26
CA LYS A 134 4.86 -16.66 -15.95
C LYS A 134 5.68 -15.63 -15.16
N HIS A 135 5.00 -14.81 -14.33
CA HIS A 135 5.70 -13.94 -13.37
C HIS A 135 6.47 -14.77 -12.35
N VAL A 136 7.59 -14.26 -11.92
CA VAL A 136 8.42 -14.83 -10.84
C VAL A 136 7.81 -14.61 -9.46
N ASP A 137 8.57 -14.85 -8.39
CA ASP A 137 8.20 -14.56 -6.99
C ASP A 137 7.01 -15.40 -6.52
N ASN A 138 7.26 -16.71 -6.39
CA ASN A 138 6.23 -17.71 -6.09
C ASN A 138 5.99 -17.84 -4.58
N HIS A 139 4.72 -17.87 -4.17
CA HIS A 139 4.32 -17.91 -2.76
C HIS A 139 3.40 -19.07 -2.39
N ALA A 140 2.63 -19.58 -3.32
CA ALA A 140 1.69 -20.68 -3.07
C ALA A 140 1.53 -21.56 -4.30
N ILE A 141 1.29 -22.85 -4.07
CA ILE A 141 0.97 -23.81 -5.13
C ILE A 141 -0.15 -24.73 -4.64
N TRP A 142 -1.09 -24.99 -5.54
CA TRP A 142 -2.02 -26.09 -5.40
C TRP A 142 -1.73 -27.11 -6.51
N ILE A 143 -1.73 -28.39 -6.15
CA ILE A 143 -1.49 -29.53 -7.04
C ILE A 143 -2.76 -30.33 -7.10
N ASP A 144 -3.27 -30.60 -8.32
CA ASP A 144 -4.46 -31.40 -8.48
C ASP A 144 -4.21 -32.86 -8.02
N PRO A 145 -4.96 -33.37 -7.03
CA PRO A 145 -4.79 -34.75 -6.56
C PRO A 145 -5.09 -35.81 -7.64
N SER A 146 -5.82 -35.46 -8.69
CA SER A 146 -6.16 -36.37 -9.79
C SER A 146 -5.19 -36.29 -10.98
N ASP A 147 -4.49 -35.17 -11.13
CA ASP A 147 -3.50 -34.95 -12.20
C ASP A 147 -2.36 -34.05 -11.74
N PHE A 148 -1.23 -34.63 -11.38
CA PHE A 148 -0.06 -33.88 -10.93
C PHE A 148 0.52 -32.86 -11.93
N LYS A 149 0.07 -32.89 -13.19
CA LYS A 149 0.47 -31.90 -14.21
C LYS A 149 -0.37 -30.63 -14.16
N HIS A 150 -1.53 -30.72 -13.54
CA HIS A 150 -2.41 -29.58 -13.32
C HIS A 150 -2.02 -28.87 -12.02
N LEU A 151 -1.54 -27.64 -12.14
CA LEU A 151 -1.06 -26.83 -11.03
C LEU A 151 -1.69 -25.43 -11.09
N LEU A 152 -1.99 -24.88 -9.92
CA LEU A 152 -2.26 -23.47 -9.72
C LEU A 152 -1.13 -22.87 -8.89
N VAL A 153 -0.55 -21.76 -9.36
CA VAL A 153 0.54 -21.08 -8.66
C VAL A 153 0.19 -19.62 -8.44
N GLY A 154 0.20 -19.20 -7.18
CA GLY A 154 0.10 -17.81 -6.76
C GLY A 154 1.48 -17.19 -6.64
N CYS A 155 1.67 -16.02 -7.28
CA CYS A 155 2.91 -15.25 -7.27
C CYS A 155 2.61 -13.75 -7.21
N ASP A 156 3.64 -12.91 -7.11
CA ASP A 156 3.47 -11.45 -7.03
C ASP A 156 2.82 -10.84 -8.28
N GLY A 157 2.85 -11.54 -9.42
CA GLY A 157 2.11 -11.17 -10.63
C GLY A 157 0.65 -11.60 -10.66
N GLY A 158 0.20 -12.43 -9.72
CA GLY A 158 -1.17 -12.96 -9.66
C GLY A 158 -1.25 -14.48 -9.68
N LEU A 159 -2.34 -15.03 -10.21
CA LEU A 159 -2.60 -16.47 -10.27
C LEU A 159 -2.36 -17.01 -11.67
N TYR A 160 -1.61 -18.08 -11.75
CA TYR A 160 -1.31 -18.81 -13.00
C TYR A 160 -1.69 -20.28 -12.90
N GLU A 161 -2.14 -20.85 -13.99
CA GLU A 161 -2.57 -22.25 -14.10
C GLU A 161 -1.82 -22.95 -15.24
N THR A 162 -1.43 -24.21 -15.02
CA THR A 162 -0.84 -25.08 -16.04
C THR A 162 -1.50 -26.45 -16.01
N PHE A 163 -1.69 -27.06 -17.18
CA PHE A 163 -2.21 -28.44 -17.35
C PHE A 163 -1.15 -29.40 -17.91
N ASP A 164 0.07 -28.92 -18.11
CA ASP A 164 1.15 -29.66 -18.76
C ASP A 164 2.48 -29.63 -17.98
N TYR A 165 2.38 -29.44 -16.64
CA TYR A 165 3.52 -29.43 -15.75
C TYR A 165 4.49 -28.27 -16.02
N GLY A 166 3.92 -27.08 -16.32
CA GLY A 166 4.68 -25.82 -16.46
C GLY A 166 5.24 -25.53 -17.85
N GLU A 167 4.96 -26.37 -18.86
CA GLU A 167 5.37 -26.08 -20.23
C GLU A 167 4.64 -24.84 -20.78
N ASN A 168 3.34 -24.70 -20.42
CA ASN A 168 2.53 -23.55 -20.73
C ASN A 168 1.79 -23.07 -19.48
N TRP A 169 1.62 -21.74 -19.37
CA TRP A 169 0.93 -21.09 -18.26
C TRP A 169 -0.19 -20.20 -18.75
N ASP A 170 -1.35 -20.29 -18.10
CA ASP A 170 -2.51 -19.43 -18.32
C ASP A 170 -2.67 -18.46 -17.15
N PHE A 171 -2.52 -17.16 -17.42
CA PHE A 171 -2.69 -16.10 -16.42
C PHE A 171 -4.17 -15.84 -16.15
N LYS A 172 -4.58 -15.77 -14.88
CA LYS A 172 -5.96 -15.49 -14.49
C LYS A 172 -6.17 -13.99 -14.33
N GLU A 173 -6.40 -13.31 -15.44
CA GLU A 173 -6.51 -11.85 -15.56
C GLU A 173 -7.79 -11.24 -14.94
N ASN A 174 -8.77 -12.05 -14.56
CA ASN A 174 -10.08 -11.59 -14.07
C ASN A 174 -10.18 -11.43 -12.56
N LEU A 175 -9.06 -11.46 -11.85
CA LEU A 175 -9.03 -11.23 -10.42
C LEU A 175 -8.88 -9.73 -10.12
N PRO A 176 -9.80 -9.11 -9.34
CA PRO A 176 -9.75 -7.69 -9.03
C PRO A 176 -8.77 -7.39 -7.89
N VAL A 177 -7.51 -7.77 -8.07
CA VAL A 177 -6.46 -7.63 -7.07
C VAL A 177 -5.25 -6.90 -7.66
N THR A 178 -5.00 -5.67 -7.22
CA THR A 178 -3.84 -4.87 -7.65
C THR A 178 -3.42 -3.95 -6.52
N GLN A 179 -2.13 -3.93 -6.21
CA GLN A 179 -1.55 -3.15 -5.12
C GLN A 179 -0.90 -1.88 -5.66
N PHE A 180 -1.63 -0.77 -5.68
CA PHE A 180 -1.06 0.52 -6.06
C PHE A 180 -0.41 1.23 -4.87
N TYR A 181 0.83 1.69 -5.05
CA TYR A 181 1.51 2.56 -4.10
C TYR A 181 1.08 4.01 -4.22
N ARG A 182 0.93 4.49 -5.47
CA ARG A 182 0.63 5.90 -5.77
C ARG A 182 -0.31 6.01 -6.96
N VAL A 183 -0.96 7.16 -7.09
CA VAL A 183 -1.77 7.52 -8.25
C VAL A 183 -1.45 8.93 -8.75
N SER A 184 -1.53 9.12 -10.05
CA SER A 184 -1.51 10.42 -10.71
C SER A 184 -2.51 10.44 -11.85
N VAL A 185 -2.90 11.63 -12.27
CA VAL A 185 -3.84 11.83 -13.37
C VAL A 185 -3.30 12.90 -14.32
N ASP A 186 -3.69 12.82 -15.60
CA ASP A 186 -3.38 13.85 -16.60
C ASP A 186 -4.61 14.69 -16.94
N HIS A 187 -4.46 15.56 -17.96
CA HIS A 187 -5.51 16.40 -18.50
C HIS A 187 -5.87 16.04 -19.95
N SER A 188 -5.62 14.78 -20.35
CA SER A 188 -5.93 14.29 -21.69
C SER A 188 -7.44 14.37 -21.99
N LYS A 189 -7.77 14.62 -23.25
CA LYS A 189 -9.15 14.69 -23.73
C LYS A 189 -9.41 13.59 -24.77
N PRO A 190 -10.62 13.04 -24.89
CA PRO A 190 -11.84 13.38 -24.13
C PRO A 190 -11.86 12.84 -22.71
N PHE A 191 -11.01 11.87 -22.36
CA PHE A 191 -10.89 11.28 -21.05
C PHE A 191 -9.46 11.42 -20.54
N TYR A 192 -9.30 11.74 -19.28
CA TYR A 192 -7.99 11.76 -18.64
C TYR A 192 -7.45 10.33 -18.46
N HIS A 193 -6.14 10.21 -18.32
CA HIS A 193 -5.51 8.95 -17.96
C HIS A 193 -5.20 8.91 -16.47
N VAL A 194 -5.27 7.71 -15.92
CA VAL A 194 -4.85 7.37 -14.57
C VAL A 194 -3.51 6.65 -14.66
N TYR A 195 -2.55 7.07 -13.85
CA TYR A 195 -1.23 6.46 -13.75
C TYR A 195 -1.01 5.95 -12.35
N GLY A 196 -0.39 4.79 -12.21
CA GLY A 196 -0.02 4.25 -10.93
C GLY A 196 1.11 3.26 -10.99
N GLY A 197 1.86 3.22 -9.90
CA GLY A 197 2.91 2.25 -9.71
C GLY A 197 2.46 1.17 -8.76
N THR A 198 2.77 -0.06 -9.09
CA THR A 198 2.40 -1.25 -8.33
C THR A 198 3.63 -1.93 -7.76
N GLN A 199 3.46 -2.64 -6.66
CA GLN A 199 4.49 -3.54 -6.21
C GLN A 199 4.69 -4.66 -7.24
N ASP A 200 5.93 -4.91 -7.63
CA ASP A 200 6.40 -5.98 -8.52
C ASP A 200 5.82 -5.98 -9.95
N ASN A 201 4.86 -5.10 -10.26
CA ASN A 201 4.11 -5.11 -11.51
C ASN A 201 4.12 -3.75 -12.24
N TYR A 202 5.23 -3.04 -12.18
CA TYR A 202 5.56 -1.87 -13.00
C TYR A 202 4.81 -0.57 -12.62
N SER A 203 5.14 0.51 -13.32
CA SER A 203 4.30 1.70 -13.41
C SER A 203 3.50 1.66 -14.71
N LEU A 204 2.20 1.92 -14.57
CA LEU A 204 1.21 1.75 -15.64
C LEU A 204 0.45 3.05 -15.88
N GLY A 205 -0.03 3.25 -17.11
CA GLY A 205 -0.95 4.30 -17.48
C GLY A 205 -2.09 3.77 -18.33
N GLY A 206 -3.29 4.28 -18.13
CA GLY A 206 -4.46 3.90 -18.93
C GLY A 206 -5.59 4.91 -18.81
N PRO A 207 -6.57 4.90 -19.73
CA PRO A 207 -7.65 5.88 -19.74
C PRO A 207 -8.61 5.66 -18.56
N SER A 208 -9.18 6.74 -18.04
CA SER A 208 -10.25 6.67 -17.02
C SER A 208 -11.57 6.14 -17.59
N ARG A 209 -11.80 6.33 -18.89
CA ARG A 209 -12.98 5.90 -19.65
C ARG A 209 -12.61 5.72 -21.11
N ASN A 210 -13.48 5.04 -21.88
CA ASN A 210 -13.40 5.02 -23.34
C ASN A 210 -14.78 5.20 -23.97
N LYS A 211 -14.82 5.28 -25.32
CA LYS A 211 -16.06 5.46 -26.09
C LYS A 211 -16.70 4.13 -26.53
N THR A 212 -16.17 3.00 -26.08
CA THR A 212 -16.66 1.69 -26.51
C THR A 212 -17.73 1.15 -25.57
N ASN A 213 -18.64 0.34 -26.07
CA ASN A 213 -19.60 -0.38 -25.24
C ASN A 213 -18.96 -1.51 -24.41
N ASN A 214 -17.70 -1.85 -24.72
CA ASN A 214 -17.00 -2.93 -24.06
C ASN A 214 -16.31 -2.51 -22.76
N GLY A 215 -16.23 -1.21 -22.47
CA GLY A 215 -15.44 -0.68 -21.36
C GLY A 215 -13.94 -0.65 -21.66
N ILE A 216 -13.14 -0.39 -20.65
CA ILE A 216 -11.68 -0.30 -20.74
C ILE A 216 -11.10 -1.72 -20.69
N SER A 217 -10.28 -2.08 -21.69
CA SER A 217 -9.61 -3.37 -21.76
C SER A 217 -8.13 -3.28 -21.35
N ASN A 218 -7.49 -4.44 -21.13
CA ASN A 218 -6.07 -4.50 -20.81
C ASN A 218 -5.17 -3.91 -21.90
N GLU A 219 -5.59 -3.95 -23.15
CA GLU A 219 -4.83 -3.41 -24.30
C GLU A 219 -4.73 -1.88 -24.27
N GLU A 220 -5.58 -1.19 -23.52
CA GLU A 220 -5.55 0.27 -23.37
C GLU A 220 -4.58 0.72 -22.28
N TRP A 221 -4.05 -0.21 -21.48
CA TRP A 221 -3.03 0.04 -20.48
C TRP A 221 -1.63 -0.17 -21.07
N TYR A 222 -0.69 0.68 -20.68
CA TYR A 222 0.69 0.59 -21.11
C TYR A 222 1.65 0.75 -19.94
N VAL A 223 2.77 0.06 -20.02
CA VAL A 223 3.86 0.14 -19.04
C VAL A 223 4.72 1.37 -19.36
N THR A 224 4.95 2.19 -18.37
CA THR A 224 5.85 3.35 -18.47
C THR A 224 7.27 3.02 -18.02
N VAL A 225 7.41 2.19 -16.96
CA VAL A 225 8.71 1.72 -16.46
C VAL A 225 8.55 0.38 -15.73
N GLY A 226 9.60 -0.46 -15.81
CA GLY A 226 9.67 -1.75 -15.11
C GLY A 226 10.08 -1.64 -13.64
N GLY A 227 10.08 -2.77 -12.94
CA GLY A 227 10.37 -2.87 -11.50
C GLY A 227 9.14 -2.58 -10.63
N ASP A 228 9.33 -2.32 -9.33
CA ASP A 228 8.27 -1.76 -8.49
C ASP A 228 7.98 -0.33 -8.93
N GLY A 229 6.75 -0.08 -9.30
CA GLY A 229 6.32 1.24 -9.73
C GLY A 229 5.89 2.12 -8.55
N PHE A 230 6.03 3.43 -8.72
CA PHE A 230 5.62 4.41 -7.71
C PHE A 230 4.89 5.60 -8.33
N LYS A 231 5.08 6.80 -7.79
CA LYS A 231 4.46 8.01 -8.31
C LYS A 231 4.96 8.30 -9.71
N SER A 232 4.07 8.33 -10.69
CA SER A 232 4.34 8.98 -11.97
C SER A 232 3.97 10.46 -11.90
N GLN A 233 4.63 11.29 -12.68
CA GLN A 233 4.25 12.69 -12.90
C GLN A 233 4.08 12.93 -14.40
N ILE A 234 3.06 13.66 -14.77
CA ILE A 234 2.74 13.93 -16.16
C ILE A 234 2.96 15.42 -16.42
N ASP A 235 3.67 15.75 -17.48
CA ASP A 235 3.83 17.13 -17.90
C ASP A 235 2.45 17.71 -18.28
N TRP A 236 1.98 18.69 -17.52
CA TRP A 236 0.64 19.23 -17.69
C TRP A 236 0.47 20.12 -18.92
N GLU A 237 1.58 20.54 -19.60
CA GLU A 237 1.57 21.18 -20.92
C GLU A 237 1.67 20.15 -22.07
N ASP A 238 2.31 18.99 -21.81
CA ASP A 238 2.49 17.92 -22.80
C ASP A 238 2.20 16.55 -22.16
N PRO A 239 0.96 16.06 -22.15
CA PRO A 239 0.58 14.83 -21.50
C PRO A 239 1.21 13.57 -22.12
N ASN A 240 1.97 13.70 -23.22
CA ASN A 240 2.74 12.60 -23.77
C ASN A 240 4.09 12.40 -23.08
N THR A 241 4.52 13.38 -22.28
CA THR A 241 5.73 13.32 -21.47
C THR A 241 5.39 12.87 -20.05
N VAL A 242 5.81 11.66 -19.69
CA VAL A 242 5.56 11.03 -18.40
C VAL A 242 6.89 10.78 -17.69
N TYR A 243 6.98 11.18 -16.42
CA TYR A 243 8.11 10.88 -15.54
C TYR A 243 7.73 9.72 -14.64
N SER A 244 8.39 8.58 -14.78
CA SER A 244 8.09 7.37 -14.00
C SER A 244 9.31 6.87 -13.27
N GLN A 245 9.09 6.25 -12.13
CA GLN A 245 10.16 5.82 -11.26
C GLN A 245 10.00 4.37 -10.81
N TRP A 246 11.13 3.76 -10.42
CA TRP A 246 11.21 2.48 -9.75
C TRP A 246 12.05 2.58 -8.48
N GLN A 247 12.24 1.47 -7.78
CA GLN A 247 12.85 1.41 -6.46
C GLN A 247 14.13 2.24 -6.33
N TYR A 248 14.30 2.88 -5.16
CA TYR A 248 15.54 3.57 -4.77
C TYR A 248 15.96 4.67 -5.74
N GLY A 249 14.98 5.44 -6.20
CA GLY A 249 15.22 6.64 -7.00
C GLY A 249 15.61 6.37 -8.45
N GLY A 250 15.33 5.19 -8.98
CA GLY A 250 15.34 5.01 -10.43
C GLY A 250 14.31 5.93 -11.07
N LEU A 251 14.66 6.69 -12.12
CA LEU A 251 13.78 7.69 -12.71
C LEU A 251 14.03 7.82 -14.21
N ILE A 252 12.94 7.77 -14.97
CA ILE A 252 12.96 7.99 -16.41
C ILE A 252 11.99 9.10 -16.83
N ARG A 253 12.24 9.64 -18.02
CA ARG A 253 11.27 10.37 -18.83
C ARG A 253 10.83 9.47 -19.98
N PHE A 254 9.54 9.18 -20.03
CA PHE A 254 8.89 8.31 -21.02
C PHE A 254 8.03 9.14 -21.97
N ASN A 255 8.13 8.89 -23.25
CA ASN A 255 7.25 9.49 -24.26
C ASN A 255 6.16 8.47 -24.66
N ARG A 256 4.93 8.79 -24.34
CA ARG A 256 3.77 7.91 -24.57
C ARG A 256 3.51 7.59 -26.05
N ILE A 257 3.85 8.50 -26.97
CA ILE A 257 3.60 8.33 -28.39
C ILE A 257 4.69 7.49 -29.07
N THR A 258 5.95 7.72 -28.73
CA THR A 258 7.08 7.04 -29.39
C THR A 258 7.54 5.80 -28.64
N GLY A 259 7.18 5.65 -27.35
CA GLY A 259 7.70 4.63 -26.45
C GLY A 259 9.15 4.88 -26.01
N GLU A 260 9.74 6.04 -26.35
CA GLU A 260 11.11 6.38 -25.96
C GLU A 260 11.20 6.57 -24.45
N SER A 261 12.23 5.98 -23.85
CA SER A 261 12.52 6.07 -22.42
C SER A 261 13.96 6.53 -22.20
N ILE A 262 14.13 7.59 -21.42
CA ILE A 262 15.43 8.20 -21.13
C ILE A 262 15.66 8.18 -19.62
N ASP A 263 16.78 7.60 -19.16
CA ASP A 263 17.22 7.68 -17.76
C ASP A 263 17.60 9.13 -17.43
N ILE A 264 16.87 9.70 -16.48
CA ILE A 264 17.06 11.08 -16.01
C ILE A 264 17.37 11.15 -14.50
N LYS A 265 17.74 10.04 -13.86
CA LYS A 265 18.09 10.01 -12.43
C LYS A 265 19.22 11.01 -12.13
N PRO A 266 19.12 11.83 -11.05
CA PRO A 266 20.22 12.68 -10.61
C PRO A 266 21.48 11.86 -10.32
N ARG A 267 22.63 12.32 -10.85
CA ARG A 267 23.93 11.66 -10.66
C ARG A 267 24.87 12.61 -9.94
N VAL A 268 25.37 12.17 -8.79
CA VAL A 268 26.36 12.88 -7.97
C VAL A 268 27.46 11.90 -7.54
N SER A 269 28.61 12.43 -7.13
CA SER A 269 29.75 11.61 -6.69
C SER A 269 29.59 11.01 -5.28
N GLU A 270 28.69 11.60 -4.47
CA GLU A 270 28.44 11.13 -3.12
C GLU A 270 27.37 10.04 -3.05
N ALA A 271 27.42 9.19 -2.03
CA ALA A 271 26.40 8.19 -1.78
C ALA A 271 25.13 8.85 -1.22
N LEU A 272 23.99 8.62 -1.88
CA LEU A 272 22.69 9.12 -1.50
C LEU A 272 21.86 8.02 -0.83
N ARG A 273 21.04 8.41 0.13
CA ARG A 273 20.06 7.52 0.77
C ARG A 273 18.70 7.76 0.12
N TRP A 274 18.31 6.87 -0.78
CA TRP A 274 17.03 6.90 -1.48
C TRP A 274 15.98 6.09 -0.72
N ASN A 275 14.78 6.65 -0.59
CA ASN A 275 13.63 5.87 -0.15
C ASN A 275 13.28 4.81 -1.21
N TRP A 276 12.63 3.73 -0.79
CA TRP A 276 12.02 2.75 -1.70
C TRP A 276 11.08 3.46 -2.69
N ASP A 277 10.20 4.31 -2.18
CA ASP A 277 9.30 5.21 -2.89
C ASP A 277 9.82 6.65 -2.76
N ALA A 278 10.80 7.02 -3.58
CA ALA A 278 11.42 8.35 -3.53
C ALA A 278 10.45 9.44 -4.00
N PRO A 279 10.31 10.57 -3.29
CA PRO A 279 9.33 11.60 -3.66
C PRO A 279 9.73 12.37 -4.92
N LEU A 280 8.85 12.29 -5.93
CA LEU A 280 8.94 12.99 -7.21
C LEU A 280 7.73 13.93 -7.37
N ILE A 281 7.98 15.20 -7.66
CA ILE A 281 6.92 16.16 -7.99
C ILE A 281 7.28 16.99 -9.23
N ILE A 282 6.27 17.30 -10.03
CA ILE A 282 6.32 18.34 -11.05
C ILE A 282 5.80 19.65 -10.45
N SER A 283 6.46 20.77 -10.77
CA SER A 283 6.03 22.08 -10.24
C SER A 283 4.65 22.47 -10.75
N LYS A 284 3.83 23.02 -9.85
CA LYS A 284 2.53 23.62 -10.21
C LYS A 284 2.64 24.88 -11.04
N TYR A 285 3.84 25.46 -11.14
CA TYR A 285 4.11 26.77 -11.74
C TYR A 285 4.94 26.71 -13.01
N ASP A 286 5.56 25.54 -13.31
CA ASP A 286 6.42 25.34 -14.47
C ASP A 286 6.48 23.85 -14.82
N SER A 287 5.88 23.46 -15.92
CA SER A 287 5.78 22.06 -16.38
C SER A 287 7.13 21.40 -16.65
N LYS A 288 8.19 22.19 -16.88
CA LYS A 288 9.56 21.71 -17.13
C LYS A 288 10.36 21.52 -15.83
N LYS A 289 9.80 22.00 -14.70
CA LYS A 289 10.49 21.99 -13.42
C LYS A 289 10.07 20.77 -12.60
N LEU A 290 11.05 19.93 -12.28
CA LEU A 290 10.88 18.74 -11.45
C LEU A 290 11.66 18.89 -10.16
N TYR A 291 11.13 18.30 -9.08
CA TYR A 291 11.87 18.09 -7.85
C TYR A 291 11.90 16.59 -7.54
N PHE A 292 13.06 16.11 -7.11
CA PHE A 292 13.27 14.72 -6.74
C PHE A 292 14.16 14.64 -5.50
N ALA A 293 13.86 13.72 -4.58
CA ALA A 293 14.57 13.70 -3.31
C ALA A 293 15.05 12.33 -2.87
N ALA A 294 16.29 12.32 -2.37
CA ALA A 294 16.91 11.26 -1.57
C ALA A 294 16.94 11.70 -0.08
N ASN A 295 18.10 11.68 0.58
CA ASN A 295 18.32 12.46 1.82
C ASN A 295 18.57 13.97 1.54
N LYS A 296 18.68 14.32 0.27
CA LYS A 296 18.86 15.70 -0.25
C LYS A 296 17.85 15.96 -1.37
N VAL A 297 17.49 17.21 -1.59
CA VAL A 297 16.53 17.63 -2.63
C VAL A 297 17.26 18.11 -3.86
N PHE A 298 16.83 17.62 -5.01
CA PHE A 298 17.27 18.03 -6.34
C PHE A 298 16.17 18.78 -7.08
N VAL A 299 16.54 19.73 -7.91
CA VAL A 299 15.66 20.41 -8.88
C VAL A 299 16.22 20.26 -10.29
N SER A 300 15.34 19.94 -11.23
CA SER A 300 15.58 20.11 -12.66
C SER A 300 14.68 21.20 -13.20
N ARG A 301 15.18 22.06 -14.09
CA ARG A 301 14.42 23.14 -14.76
C ARG A 301 14.21 22.87 -16.25
N ASN A 302 14.56 21.66 -16.70
CA ASN A 302 14.56 21.27 -18.10
C ASN A 302 14.17 19.80 -18.31
N ARG A 303 13.07 19.39 -17.66
CA ARG A 303 12.48 18.04 -17.82
C ARG A 303 13.41 16.87 -17.43
N GLY A 304 14.33 17.11 -16.49
CA GLY A 304 15.25 16.08 -15.99
C GLY A 304 16.58 15.97 -16.73
N ASP A 305 16.83 16.78 -17.78
CA ASP A 305 18.10 16.70 -18.51
C ASP A 305 19.30 17.17 -17.66
N LYS A 306 19.06 18.08 -16.73
CA LYS A 306 20.06 18.55 -15.76
C LYS A 306 19.45 18.74 -14.39
N TRP A 307 20.19 18.31 -13.37
CA TRP A 307 19.78 18.45 -11.98
C TRP A 307 20.74 19.34 -11.20
N GLU A 308 20.18 20.11 -10.29
CA GLU A 308 20.87 20.95 -9.33
C GLU A 308 20.53 20.47 -7.92
N LEU A 309 21.52 20.38 -7.04
CA LEU A 309 21.32 20.10 -5.62
C LEU A 309 20.93 21.39 -4.91
N ILE A 310 19.77 21.40 -4.23
CA ILE A 310 19.20 22.59 -3.56
C ILE A 310 19.04 22.42 -2.05
N SER A 311 19.58 21.34 -1.46
CA SER A 311 19.61 21.17 0.00
C SER A 311 20.87 20.48 0.47
N GLY A 312 21.19 20.64 1.75
CA GLY A 312 22.03 19.71 2.48
C GLY A 312 21.31 18.40 2.78
N ASP A 313 21.88 17.57 3.64
CA ASP A 313 21.20 16.42 4.22
C ASP A 313 20.09 16.91 5.15
N LEU A 314 18.83 16.54 4.86
CA LEU A 314 17.66 16.96 5.62
C LEU A 314 17.21 15.90 6.65
N SER A 315 18.00 14.86 6.86
CA SER A 315 17.72 13.81 7.83
C SER A 315 18.54 13.97 9.11
N ARG A 316 18.24 13.14 10.12
CA ARG A 316 19.06 13.03 11.34
C ARG A 316 20.39 12.33 11.10
N ASN A 317 20.53 11.61 10.00
CA ASN A 317 21.72 10.83 9.64
C ASN A 317 22.14 9.84 10.75
N ILE A 318 21.17 9.17 11.37
CA ILE A 318 21.40 8.17 12.42
C ILE A 318 21.92 6.87 11.78
N ASP A 319 23.00 6.29 12.32
CA ASP A 319 23.41 4.94 11.90
C ASP A 319 22.36 3.92 12.35
N ARG A 320 21.67 3.33 11.39
CA ARG A 320 20.64 2.33 11.65
C ARG A 320 21.13 1.09 12.39
N ASN A 321 22.44 0.80 12.37
CA ASN A 321 23.03 -0.32 13.05
C ASN A 321 23.31 -0.08 14.53
N GLU A 322 23.12 1.15 15.00
CA GLU A 322 23.14 1.53 16.42
C GLU A 322 21.71 1.56 17.02
N LEU A 323 20.68 1.29 16.23
CA LEU A 323 19.30 1.29 16.69
C LEU A 323 18.85 -0.14 17.08
N PRO A 324 18.09 -0.28 18.17
CA PRO A 324 17.66 -1.57 18.68
C PRO A 324 16.51 -2.17 17.87
N VAL A 325 16.45 -3.49 17.86
CA VAL A 325 15.32 -4.29 17.37
C VAL A 325 15.06 -5.39 18.39
N MET A 326 13.79 -5.61 18.76
CA MET A 326 13.42 -6.67 19.72
C MET A 326 14.29 -6.67 20.99
N GLY A 327 14.49 -5.49 21.57
CA GLY A 327 15.13 -5.30 22.87
C GLY A 327 16.65 -5.26 22.89
N LYS A 328 17.35 -5.41 21.74
CA LYS A 328 18.82 -5.32 21.67
C LYS A 328 19.32 -4.80 20.31
N ILE A 329 20.61 -4.44 20.26
CA ILE A 329 21.32 -4.14 19.01
C ILE A 329 21.89 -5.43 18.45
N TRP A 330 21.55 -5.73 17.21
CA TRP A 330 21.99 -6.94 16.50
C TRP A 330 23.22 -6.67 15.63
N GLY A 331 24.10 -7.65 15.49
CA GLY A 331 25.23 -7.62 14.57
C GLY A 331 24.80 -7.70 13.09
N LEU A 332 25.71 -7.37 12.19
CA LEU A 332 25.46 -7.43 10.74
C LEU A 332 25.38 -8.86 10.20
N GLU A 333 25.90 -9.81 10.94
CA GLU A 333 25.89 -11.25 10.65
C GLU A 333 24.51 -11.89 10.84
N THR A 334 23.60 -11.23 11.54
CA THR A 334 22.26 -11.75 11.81
C THR A 334 21.48 -11.98 10.52
N VAL A 335 20.71 -13.07 10.49
CA VAL A 335 19.97 -13.51 9.29
C VAL A 335 19.14 -12.38 8.70
N ALA A 336 19.36 -12.13 7.42
CA ALA A 336 18.66 -11.13 6.61
C ALA A 336 18.66 -9.70 7.17
N LYS A 337 19.59 -9.34 8.06
CA LYS A 337 19.64 -7.99 8.63
C LYS A 337 19.79 -6.94 7.52
N ASN A 338 18.95 -5.90 7.60
CA ASN A 338 18.86 -4.77 6.66
C ASN A 338 18.41 -5.12 5.23
N LYS A 339 18.07 -6.38 4.93
CA LYS A 339 17.54 -6.73 3.61
C LYS A 339 16.20 -6.04 3.33
N SER A 340 15.99 -5.65 2.08
CA SER A 340 14.73 -5.07 1.58
C SER A 340 14.21 -3.90 2.43
N THR A 341 15.11 -3.02 2.87
CA THR A 341 14.79 -1.77 3.57
C THR A 341 15.59 -0.62 2.98
N SER A 342 14.97 0.56 2.86
CA SER A 342 15.67 1.79 2.55
C SER A 342 16.76 2.06 3.61
N ILE A 343 17.84 2.72 3.23
CA ILE A 343 18.81 3.22 4.19
C ILE A 343 18.12 4.34 4.98
N TYR A 344 18.12 4.21 6.32
CA TYR A 344 17.46 5.16 7.21
C TYR A 344 18.03 6.57 7.11
N GLY A 345 17.21 7.57 7.29
CA GLY A 345 17.54 8.98 7.11
C GLY A 345 17.38 9.43 5.66
N ASN A 346 16.21 9.30 5.09
CA ASN A 346 15.86 9.74 3.73
C ASN A 346 14.55 10.53 3.73
N ILE A 347 14.35 11.32 2.67
CA ILE A 347 13.10 12.07 2.47
C ILE A 347 12.05 11.12 1.91
N THR A 348 10.87 11.13 2.55
CA THR A 348 9.73 10.26 2.24
C THR A 348 8.60 10.97 1.55
N TYR A 349 8.51 12.28 1.72
CA TYR A 349 7.49 13.10 1.10
C TYR A 349 8.03 14.49 0.76
N LEU A 350 7.59 15.04 -0.36
CA LEU A 350 7.92 16.38 -0.81
C LEU A 350 6.66 17.02 -1.39
N VAL A 351 6.40 18.29 -1.04
CA VAL A 351 5.27 19.04 -1.56
C VAL A 351 5.68 20.48 -1.87
N GLU A 352 5.18 21.02 -3.00
CA GLU A 352 5.30 22.43 -3.36
C GLU A 352 4.08 23.19 -2.82
N GLY A 353 4.33 24.26 -2.07
CA GLY A 353 3.31 25.19 -1.61
C GLY A 353 3.13 26.38 -2.57
N LYS A 354 3.40 27.61 -2.10
CA LYS A 354 3.49 28.79 -2.95
C LYS A 354 4.73 28.71 -3.83
N LYS A 355 4.79 29.53 -4.87
CA LYS A 355 5.97 29.56 -5.78
C LYS A 355 7.25 29.79 -4.99
N GLY A 356 8.20 28.85 -5.11
CA GLY A 356 9.46 28.84 -4.36
C GLY A 356 9.38 28.23 -2.94
N GLU A 357 8.22 27.75 -2.52
CA GLU A 357 8.03 27.07 -1.25
C GLU A 357 8.02 25.55 -1.44
N LEU A 358 8.86 24.85 -0.68
CA LEU A 358 8.86 23.40 -0.58
C LEU A 358 8.80 22.96 0.88
N VAL A 359 8.15 21.86 1.13
CA VAL A 359 8.14 21.17 2.44
C VAL A 359 8.56 19.74 2.22
N ALA A 360 9.55 19.27 2.99
CA ALA A 360 10.11 17.92 2.93
C ALA A 360 9.96 17.21 4.26
N GLY A 361 9.45 15.99 4.26
CA GLY A 361 9.34 15.11 5.43
C GLY A 361 10.21 13.89 5.27
N THR A 362 10.70 13.32 6.39
CA THR A 362 11.67 12.23 6.40
C THR A 362 11.14 10.97 7.11
N ASP A 363 11.84 9.84 6.93
CA ASP A 363 11.55 8.58 7.63
C ASP A 363 12.01 8.60 9.10
N ASP A 364 12.81 9.59 9.50
CA ASP A 364 13.29 9.82 10.85
C ASP A 364 12.66 11.06 11.53
N GLY A 365 11.49 11.48 11.02
CA GLY A 365 10.57 12.40 11.67
C GLY A 365 10.88 13.88 11.50
N TYR A 366 11.89 14.29 10.74
CA TYR A 366 12.12 15.70 10.47
C TYR A 366 11.16 16.23 9.41
N ILE A 367 10.76 17.49 9.58
CA ILE A 367 10.06 18.26 8.55
C ILE A 367 10.80 19.58 8.35
N TYR A 368 11.25 19.79 7.12
CA TYR A 368 11.93 21.01 6.70
C TYR A 368 11.07 21.83 5.73
N ARG A 369 11.27 23.14 5.75
CA ARG A 369 10.61 24.08 4.86
C ARG A 369 11.63 25.03 4.23
N THR A 370 11.48 25.34 2.96
CA THR A 370 12.10 26.46 2.28
C THR A 370 11.02 27.37 1.68
N THR A 371 11.30 28.66 1.56
CA THR A 371 10.42 29.65 0.90
C THR A 371 11.14 30.46 -0.18
N ASP A 372 12.36 30.07 -0.52
CA ASP A 372 13.27 30.78 -1.44
C ASP A 372 13.88 29.84 -2.49
N ASP A 373 13.07 28.87 -2.95
CA ASP A 373 13.43 27.91 -4.01
C ASP A 373 14.62 27.01 -3.63
N GLY A 374 14.74 26.68 -2.34
CA GLY A 374 15.74 25.75 -1.80
C GLY A 374 17.06 26.39 -1.40
N LYS A 375 17.20 27.73 -1.45
CA LYS A 375 18.44 28.40 -1.03
C LYS A 375 18.68 28.27 0.47
N ASN A 376 17.61 28.36 1.27
CA ASN A 376 17.66 28.17 2.72
C ASN A 376 16.56 27.22 3.15
N TRP A 377 16.91 26.28 4.04
CA TRP A 377 15.99 25.32 4.61
C TRP A 377 15.92 25.50 6.13
N SER A 378 14.72 25.58 6.67
CA SER A 378 14.45 25.68 8.10
C SER A 378 13.81 24.41 8.61
N LEU A 379 14.32 23.85 9.70
CA LEU A 379 13.67 22.76 10.42
C LEU A 379 12.42 23.31 11.12
N ILE A 380 11.25 22.80 10.78
CA ILE A 380 9.96 23.20 11.36
C ILE A 380 9.32 22.09 12.18
N GLY A 381 9.77 20.85 12.06
CA GLY A 381 9.33 19.69 12.83
C GLY A 381 10.51 18.81 13.20
N ASP A 382 10.67 18.51 14.48
CA ASP A 382 11.82 17.83 15.07
C ASP A 382 11.53 16.37 15.47
N GLY A 383 10.39 15.81 15.07
CA GLY A 383 9.96 14.44 15.41
C GLY A 383 9.07 14.37 16.66
N ASN A 384 8.95 15.45 17.41
CA ASN A 384 8.04 15.57 18.55
C ASN A 384 6.82 16.37 18.11
N TYR A 385 5.68 15.71 17.96
CA TYR A 385 4.46 16.35 17.47
C TYR A 385 3.35 16.25 18.52
N PRO A 386 2.48 17.26 18.62
CA PRO A 386 1.36 17.23 19.57
C PRO A 386 0.41 16.07 19.24
N GLY A 387 -0.20 15.47 20.27
CA GLY A 387 -1.11 14.33 20.11
C GLY A 387 -0.44 13.00 19.73
N THR A 388 0.88 12.97 19.55
CA THR A 388 1.61 11.74 19.30
C THR A 388 2.28 11.22 20.58
N PRO A 389 2.38 9.89 20.74
CA PRO A 389 3.14 9.33 21.85
C PRO A 389 4.63 9.71 21.78
N ASN A 390 5.26 9.80 22.92
CA ASN A 390 6.72 9.84 22.97
C ASN A 390 7.24 8.40 22.79
N TRP A 391 7.66 8.07 21.58
CA TRP A 391 8.12 6.72 21.24
C TRP A 391 9.55 6.49 21.75
N LYS A 392 9.64 6.00 22.98
CA LYS A 392 10.89 5.60 23.59
C LYS A 392 10.95 4.10 23.82
N HIS A 393 12.05 3.49 23.43
CA HIS A 393 12.29 2.07 23.59
C HIS A 393 13.44 1.84 24.55
N LYS A 394 13.27 0.91 25.50
CA LYS A 394 14.38 0.40 26.31
C LYS A 394 14.95 -0.82 25.64
N ALA A 395 16.25 -0.84 25.47
CA ALA A 395 16.94 -1.95 24.83
C ALA A 395 18.36 -2.09 25.37
N GLU A 396 18.90 -3.29 25.25
CA GLU A 396 20.28 -3.59 25.57
C GLU A 396 21.21 -3.08 24.47
N ASN A 397 22.20 -2.29 24.83
CA ASN A 397 23.23 -1.85 23.90
C ASN A 397 24.28 -2.94 23.64
N LYS A 398 25.25 -2.68 22.76
CA LYS A 398 26.30 -3.64 22.37
C LYS A 398 27.19 -4.14 23.52
N VAL A 399 27.16 -3.49 24.69
CA VAL A 399 27.93 -3.87 25.89
C VAL A 399 27.04 -4.41 27.02
N GLY A 400 25.80 -4.80 26.72
CA GLY A 400 24.89 -5.43 27.67
C GLY A 400 24.22 -4.47 28.66
N LYS A 401 24.25 -3.15 28.43
CA LYS A 401 23.62 -2.17 29.29
C LYS A 401 22.27 -1.74 28.74
N MET A 402 21.21 -1.77 29.56
CA MET A 402 19.90 -1.22 29.21
C MET A 402 19.99 0.30 29.06
N VAL A 403 19.61 0.81 27.90
CA VAL A 403 19.55 2.23 27.56
C VAL A 403 18.21 2.56 26.93
N GLU A 404 17.83 3.84 26.99
CA GLU A 404 16.64 4.35 26.32
C GLU A 404 17.03 4.90 24.95
N TYR A 405 16.27 4.52 23.92
CA TYR A 405 16.43 4.99 22.56
C TYR A 405 15.18 5.74 22.14
N GLU A 406 15.36 6.88 21.50
CA GLU A 406 14.27 7.59 20.84
C GLU A 406 14.10 7.05 19.42
N VAL A 407 12.84 6.87 19.02
CA VAL A 407 12.46 6.58 17.66
C VAL A 407 11.48 7.64 17.19
N PHE A 408 11.48 7.90 15.90
CA PHE A 408 10.75 9.03 15.31
C PHE A 408 9.72 8.53 14.30
N PRO A 409 8.61 9.26 14.12
CA PRO A 409 7.56 8.85 13.20
C PRO A 409 8.02 8.99 11.74
N TYR A 410 7.49 8.13 10.89
CA TYR A 410 7.64 8.24 9.44
C TYR A 410 6.66 9.29 8.90
N VAL A 411 7.14 10.31 8.23
CA VAL A 411 6.28 11.31 7.58
C VAL A 411 5.75 10.71 6.27
N SER A 412 4.50 10.25 6.27
CA SER A 412 3.92 9.52 5.14
C SER A 412 3.21 10.40 4.12
N SER A 413 2.75 11.59 4.51
CA SER A 413 2.13 12.56 3.61
C SER A 413 2.24 13.98 4.13
N LEU A 414 2.35 14.94 3.22
CA LEU A 414 2.38 16.38 3.50
C LEU A 414 1.45 17.11 2.54
N GLN A 415 0.74 18.12 3.02
CA GLN A 415 -0.05 19.03 2.19
C GLN A 415 0.11 20.48 2.67
N VAL A 416 0.17 21.43 1.71
CA VAL A 416 0.23 22.86 2.00
C VAL A 416 -1.02 23.51 1.44
N THR A 417 -1.80 24.18 2.30
CA THR A 417 -3.01 24.90 1.91
C THR A 417 -2.68 26.23 1.24
N LYS A 418 -3.68 26.86 0.58
CA LYS A 418 -3.53 28.21 0.01
C LYS A 418 -3.21 29.28 1.08
N SER A 419 -3.69 29.11 2.31
CA SER A 419 -3.38 29.99 3.44
C SER A 419 -1.95 29.83 3.95
N GLY A 420 -1.30 28.70 3.67
CA GLY A 420 0.04 28.36 4.15
C GLY A 420 0.07 27.42 5.36
N ARG A 421 -1.09 26.87 5.78
CA ARG A 421 -1.11 25.80 6.76
C ARG A 421 -0.50 24.54 6.14
N ILE A 422 0.34 23.84 6.91
CA ILE A 422 0.99 22.60 6.49
C ILE A 422 0.39 21.46 7.31
N TYR A 423 -0.16 20.46 6.65
CA TYR A 423 -0.59 19.22 7.28
C TYR A 423 0.45 18.14 7.11
N ALA A 424 0.62 17.29 8.13
CA ALA A 424 1.51 16.13 8.10
C ALA A 424 0.81 14.89 8.65
N VAL A 425 0.86 13.80 7.90
CA VAL A 425 0.47 12.46 8.35
C VAL A 425 1.72 11.74 8.85
N LEU A 426 1.62 11.18 10.05
CA LEU A 426 2.70 10.49 10.72
C LEU A 426 2.31 9.02 10.90
N ASP A 427 3.08 8.13 10.28
CA ASP A 427 2.85 6.68 10.35
C ASP A 427 3.90 6.02 11.24
N ASN A 428 3.45 5.33 12.27
CA ASN A 428 4.34 4.64 13.19
C ASN A 428 3.95 3.18 13.47
N HIS A 429 3.15 2.58 12.56
CA HIS A 429 2.69 1.19 12.69
C HIS A 429 3.85 0.19 12.84
N LYS A 430 5.01 0.44 12.22
CA LYS A 430 6.21 -0.41 12.35
C LYS A 430 6.81 -0.40 13.76
N GLN A 431 6.40 0.54 14.61
CA GLN A 431 6.75 0.61 16.02
C GLN A 431 5.64 0.06 16.94
N GLY A 432 4.54 -0.44 16.35
CA GLY A 432 3.40 -0.97 17.09
C GLY A 432 2.36 0.08 17.49
N ASP A 433 2.46 1.30 16.96
CA ASP A 433 1.45 2.34 17.10
C ASP A 433 0.56 2.35 15.86
N PHE A 434 -0.68 1.92 16.03
CA PHE A 434 -1.67 1.78 14.96
C PHE A 434 -2.67 2.93 14.91
N ALA A 435 -2.51 3.98 15.72
CA ALA A 435 -3.37 5.14 15.66
C ALA A 435 -3.11 5.99 14.41
N SER A 436 -4.14 6.65 13.91
CA SER A 436 -4.01 7.68 12.88
C SER A 436 -3.50 8.97 13.51
N HIS A 437 -2.34 9.43 13.08
CA HIS A 437 -1.78 10.71 13.52
C HIS A 437 -1.77 11.72 12.37
N LEU A 438 -2.52 12.79 12.55
CA LEU A 438 -2.55 13.95 11.66
C LEU A 438 -2.30 15.20 12.49
N VAL A 439 -1.33 15.99 12.10
CA VAL A 439 -0.98 17.26 12.75
C VAL A 439 -0.91 18.38 11.70
N TYR A 440 -1.02 19.64 12.14
CA TYR A 440 -0.84 20.76 11.22
C TYR A 440 0.03 21.86 11.84
N PHE A 441 0.82 22.52 10.98
CA PHE A 441 1.67 23.65 11.33
C PHE A 441 1.01 24.96 10.90
N GLU A 442 0.85 25.87 11.85
CA GLU A 442 0.26 27.18 11.65
C GLU A 442 0.80 28.14 12.72
N ASP A 443 1.01 29.40 12.36
CA ASP A 443 1.54 30.44 13.28
C ASP A 443 2.85 30.05 13.98
N GLY A 444 3.72 29.33 13.26
CA GLY A 444 5.03 28.92 13.78
C GLY A 444 4.98 27.71 14.74
N LYS A 445 3.86 27.02 14.88
CA LYS A 445 3.69 25.90 15.82
C LYS A 445 2.93 24.75 15.18
N TRP A 446 3.30 23.52 15.58
CA TRP A 446 2.50 22.33 15.32
C TRP A 446 1.31 22.26 16.27
N LYS A 447 0.17 21.85 15.76
CA LYS A 447 -1.09 21.71 16.48
C LYS A 447 -1.68 20.34 16.16
N GLU A 448 -2.37 19.75 17.13
CA GLU A 448 -3.13 18.52 16.96
C GLU A 448 -4.41 18.81 16.17
N THR A 449 -4.84 17.85 15.36
CA THR A 449 -6.15 17.89 14.71
C THR A 449 -7.26 17.48 15.68
N GLY A 450 -8.52 17.64 15.24
CA GLY A 450 -9.68 17.35 16.06
C GLY A 450 -9.98 15.86 16.24
N LYS A 451 -11.25 15.54 16.44
CA LYS A 451 -11.74 14.21 16.83
C LYS A 451 -12.17 13.37 15.62
N GLY A 452 -12.39 12.07 15.85
CA GLY A 452 -13.02 11.16 14.89
C GLY A 452 -12.04 10.38 14.02
N LEU A 453 -10.73 10.55 14.21
CA LEU A 453 -9.73 9.68 13.58
C LEU A 453 -9.66 8.32 14.31
N PRO A 454 -9.43 7.22 13.58
CA PRO A 454 -9.36 5.90 14.17
C PRO A 454 -8.08 5.71 15.01
N THR A 455 -8.18 4.90 16.07
CA THR A 455 -7.07 4.59 16.98
C THR A 455 -6.36 3.27 16.65
N ASN A 456 -6.89 2.51 15.70
CA ASN A 456 -6.39 1.18 15.29
C ASN A 456 -6.21 1.04 13.77
N GLU A 457 -6.20 2.15 13.05
CA GLU A 457 -6.00 2.22 11.61
C GLU A 457 -4.99 3.32 11.29
N PRO A 458 -3.74 2.99 10.98
CA PRO A 458 -2.73 4.01 10.65
C PRO A 458 -3.14 4.83 9.43
N ALA A 459 -3.01 6.13 9.52
CA ALA A 459 -3.17 7.03 8.39
C ALA A 459 -2.03 6.83 7.37
N LYS A 460 -2.37 6.87 6.07
CA LYS A 460 -1.42 6.60 4.97
C LYS A 460 -1.29 7.79 4.02
N SER A 461 -2.39 8.42 3.69
CA SER A 461 -2.46 9.47 2.66
C SER A 461 -3.37 10.62 3.08
N LEU A 462 -3.17 11.75 2.45
CA LEU A 462 -3.89 12.98 2.77
C LEU A 462 -4.14 13.79 1.51
N MET A 463 -5.34 14.32 1.37
CA MET A 463 -5.67 15.37 0.42
C MET A 463 -6.41 16.50 1.14
N VAL A 464 -5.94 17.71 0.97
CA VAL A 464 -6.71 18.93 1.27
C VAL A 464 -7.37 19.38 -0.03
N ASP A 465 -8.69 19.56 -0.02
CA ASP A 465 -9.41 19.96 -1.23
C ASP A 465 -8.84 21.27 -1.80
N PRO A 466 -8.42 21.28 -3.08
CA PRO A 466 -7.77 22.45 -3.66
C PRO A 466 -8.74 23.63 -3.90
N VAL A 467 -10.04 23.41 -3.87
CA VAL A 467 -11.08 24.46 -4.01
C VAL A 467 -11.49 24.99 -2.64
N ASP A 468 -11.77 24.10 -1.69
CA ASP A 468 -12.17 24.43 -0.32
C ASP A 468 -11.23 23.76 0.71
N ASN A 469 -10.26 24.52 1.20
CA ASN A 469 -9.23 23.98 2.11
C ASN A 469 -9.75 23.57 3.51
N ASP A 470 -11.02 23.79 3.84
CA ASP A 470 -11.62 23.25 5.05
C ASP A 470 -11.99 21.76 4.90
N ILE A 471 -12.07 21.28 3.67
CA ILE A 471 -12.31 19.86 3.40
C ILE A 471 -10.98 19.14 3.38
N VAL A 472 -10.84 18.19 4.30
CA VAL A 472 -9.64 17.37 4.47
C VAL A 472 -10.03 15.91 4.39
N ILE A 473 -9.41 15.18 3.45
CA ILE A 473 -9.65 13.74 3.24
C ILE A 473 -8.40 12.97 3.64
N LEU A 474 -8.57 11.98 4.51
CA LEU A 474 -7.51 11.12 5.02
C LEU A 474 -7.76 9.67 4.58
N GLY A 475 -6.77 9.06 3.93
CA GLY A 475 -6.74 7.63 3.67
C GLY A 475 -6.07 6.88 4.81
N SER A 476 -6.73 5.83 5.30
CA SER A 476 -6.23 4.94 6.34
C SER A 476 -5.95 3.53 5.82
N GLU A 477 -5.60 2.61 6.72
CA GLU A 477 -5.40 1.19 6.42
C GLU A 477 -6.69 0.49 5.95
N PHE A 478 -7.89 0.97 6.32
CA PHE A 478 -9.14 0.30 5.99
C PHE A 478 -10.20 1.20 5.34
N GLY A 479 -9.84 2.43 4.91
CA GLY A 479 -10.78 3.29 4.21
C GLY A 479 -10.43 4.77 4.22
N LEU A 480 -11.48 5.59 4.09
CA LEU A 480 -11.39 7.05 4.03
C LEU A 480 -12.09 7.70 5.21
N TYR A 481 -11.56 8.84 5.62
CA TYR A 481 -12.15 9.77 6.58
C TYR A 481 -12.18 11.17 5.97
N ILE A 482 -13.28 11.89 6.19
CA ILE A 482 -13.45 13.26 5.70
C ILE A 482 -13.73 14.21 6.86
N SER A 483 -13.13 15.37 6.81
CA SER A 483 -13.44 16.53 7.63
C SER A 483 -13.98 17.65 6.75
N TRP A 484 -15.00 18.36 7.23
CA TRP A 484 -15.62 19.48 6.56
C TRP A 484 -15.30 20.83 7.20
N ASP A 485 -14.53 20.82 8.28
CA ASP A 485 -14.31 21.93 9.20
C ASP A 485 -12.82 22.12 9.53
N ALA A 486 -11.99 22.08 8.51
CA ALA A 486 -10.54 22.28 8.61
C ALA A 486 -9.87 21.34 9.63
N SER A 487 -10.24 20.07 9.59
CA SER A 487 -9.71 18.97 10.42
C SER A 487 -10.13 19.00 11.91
N GLN A 488 -11.22 19.67 12.26
CA GLN A 488 -11.72 19.66 13.65
C GLN A 488 -12.49 18.37 13.97
N ASN A 489 -13.26 17.85 13.01
CA ASN A 489 -14.02 16.62 13.16
C ASN A 489 -13.89 15.77 11.90
N PHE A 490 -13.66 14.47 12.08
CA PHE A 490 -13.59 13.49 11.00
C PHE A 490 -14.74 12.49 11.10
N THR A 491 -15.26 12.07 9.95
CA THR A 491 -16.25 11.01 9.81
C THR A 491 -15.78 10.01 8.76
N SER A 492 -16.15 8.74 8.91
CA SER A 492 -15.86 7.70 7.91
C SER A 492 -16.56 8.04 6.59
N PHE A 493 -15.87 7.84 5.48
CA PHE A 493 -16.33 8.13 4.12
C PHE A 493 -16.03 6.96 3.18
N THR A 494 -16.63 5.80 3.46
CA THR A 494 -16.29 4.52 2.80
C THR A 494 -17.45 3.84 2.10
N ASN A 495 -18.57 4.56 1.85
CA ASN A 495 -19.75 3.97 1.21
C ASN A 495 -19.38 3.26 -0.11
N ASN A 496 -19.82 2.01 -0.25
CA ASN A 496 -19.58 1.14 -1.40
C ASN A 496 -18.10 0.77 -1.66
N MET A 497 -17.18 1.12 -0.76
CA MET A 497 -15.79 0.68 -0.85
C MET A 497 -15.55 -0.54 0.07
N PRO A 498 -14.81 -1.55 -0.37
CA PRO A 498 -14.34 -2.59 0.53
C PRO A 498 -13.33 -2.01 1.53
N PRO A 499 -13.17 -2.62 2.71
CA PRO A 499 -12.09 -2.25 3.63
C PRO A 499 -10.74 -2.54 2.97
N VAL A 500 -10.02 -1.49 2.61
CA VAL A 500 -8.73 -1.55 1.89
C VAL A 500 -7.89 -0.32 2.22
N ALA A 501 -6.57 -0.48 2.25
CA ALA A 501 -5.68 0.65 2.50
C ALA A 501 -5.68 1.64 1.33
N ILE A 502 -5.86 2.92 1.66
CA ILE A 502 -5.84 4.03 0.69
C ILE A 502 -4.46 4.69 0.75
N LYS A 503 -3.65 4.35 -0.23
CA LYS A 503 -2.22 4.72 -0.27
C LYS A 503 -1.95 6.11 -0.83
N ASP A 504 -2.81 6.60 -1.74
CA ASP A 504 -2.68 7.93 -2.33
C ASP A 504 -4.04 8.44 -2.81
N ILE A 505 -4.21 9.76 -2.83
CA ILE A 505 -5.45 10.45 -3.17
C ILE A 505 -5.11 11.62 -4.08
N VAL A 506 -5.77 11.72 -5.24
CA VAL A 506 -5.58 12.79 -6.20
C VAL A 506 -6.93 13.34 -6.67
N TYR A 507 -7.02 14.65 -6.81
CA TYR A 507 -8.16 15.33 -7.42
C TYR A 507 -7.87 15.64 -8.89
N GLN A 508 -8.74 15.17 -9.79
CA GLN A 508 -8.72 15.52 -11.20
C GLN A 508 -9.63 16.74 -11.43
N SER A 509 -9.04 17.86 -11.83
CA SER A 509 -9.73 19.15 -11.81
C SER A 509 -10.71 19.37 -12.97
N ASP A 510 -10.53 18.73 -14.13
CA ASP A 510 -11.35 18.95 -15.32
C ASP A 510 -12.70 18.22 -15.22
N GLU A 511 -12.66 16.97 -14.77
CA GLU A 511 -13.87 16.15 -14.55
C GLU A 511 -14.38 16.24 -13.10
N GLN A 512 -13.57 16.86 -12.23
CA GLN A 512 -13.85 17.02 -10.79
C GLN A 512 -13.99 15.68 -10.06
N ASP A 513 -13.17 14.72 -10.43
CA ASP A 513 -13.15 13.39 -9.86
C ASP A 513 -12.12 13.28 -8.72
N LEU A 514 -12.44 12.45 -7.71
CA LEU A 514 -11.49 12.03 -6.69
C LEU A 514 -10.98 10.63 -7.03
N VAL A 515 -9.67 10.51 -7.26
CA VAL A 515 -9.04 9.25 -7.67
C VAL A 515 -8.17 8.71 -6.54
N LEU A 516 -8.38 7.44 -6.19
CA LEU A 516 -7.76 6.76 -5.07
C LEU A 516 -6.89 5.61 -5.54
N ALA A 517 -5.67 5.52 -5.03
CA ALA A 517 -4.84 4.32 -5.12
C ALA A 517 -5.13 3.41 -3.93
N THR A 518 -5.61 2.19 -4.19
CA THR A 518 -5.84 1.20 -3.15
C THR A 518 -4.75 0.13 -3.14
N PHE A 519 -4.43 -0.37 -1.98
CA PHE A 519 -3.45 -1.43 -1.84
C PHE A 519 -4.14 -2.80 -1.79
N GLY A 520 -4.57 -3.27 -2.97
CA GLY A 520 -5.22 -4.57 -3.13
C GLY A 520 -6.53 -4.60 -3.94
N ARG A 521 -7.08 -3.43 -4.33
CA ARG A 521 -8.34 -3.34 -5.10
C ARG A 521 -8.27 -2.39 -6.30
N GLY A 522 -7.07 -2.16 -6.84
CA GLY A 522 -6.89 -1.29 -7.98
C GLY A 522 -7.12 0.19 -7.67
N PHE A 523 -7.63 0.93 -8.63
CA PHE A 523 -8.07 2.31 -8.43
C PHE A 523 -9.56 2.36 -8.07
N ALA A 524 -9.93 3.36 -7.27
CA ALA A 524 -11.32 3.76 -7.09
C ALA A 524 -11.48 5.22 -7.54
N ILE A 525 -12.54 5.50 -8.27
CA ILE A 525 -12.86 6.86 -8.75
C ILE A 525 -14.21 7.26 -8.16
N CYS A 526 -14.23 8.38 -7.46
CA CYS A 526 -15.46 9.05 -7.07
C CYS A 526 -15.72 10.14 -8.09
N ASP A 527 -16.60 9.84 -9.04
CA ASP A 527 -16.99 10.76 -10.09
C ASP A 527 -17.77 11.94 -9.52
N GLU A 528 -17.62 13.11 -10.14
CA GLU A 528 -18.36 14.32 -9.79
C GLU A 528 -18.24 14.71 -8.30
N TYR A 529 -17.04 14.59 -7.73
CA TYR A 529 -16.75 14.87 -6.32
C TYR A 529 -17.21 16.29 -5.87
N GLU A 530 -17.35 17.25 -6.79
CA GLU A 530 -17.87 18.58 -6.48
C GLU A 530 -19.31 18.55 -5.89
N LYS A 531 -20.09 17.52 -6.17
CA LYS A 531 -21.42 17.34 -5.57
C LYS A 531 -21.29 17.06 -4.07
N ILE A 532 -20.26 16.28 -3.69
CA ILE A 532 -19.93 16.02 -2.29
C ILE A 532 -19.42 17.30 -1.64
N ARG A 533 -18.50 18.04 -2.29
CA ARG A 533 -18.03 19.35 -1.80
C ARG A 533 -19.18 20.31 -1.52
N ALA A 534 -20.18 20.36 -2.39
CA ALA A 534 -21.35 21.24 -2.23
C ALA A 534 -22.25 20.89 -1.03
N LEU A 535 -22.10 19.69 -0.45
CA LEU A 535 -22.80 19.30 0.78
C LEU A 535 -22.17 19.85 2.06
N LYS A 536 -20.99 20.50 1.98
CA LYS A 536 -20.28 21.03 3.16
C LYS A 536 -21.18 21.84 4.11
N SER A 537 -22.03 22.69 3.57
CA SER A 537 -22.95 23.50 4.39
C SER A 537 -23.92 22.68 5.26
N ASN A 538 -24.15 21.42 4.89
CA ASN A 538 -25.04 20.52 5.62
C ASN A 538 -24.31 19.74 6.73
N PHE A 539 -22.96 19.59 6.61
CA PHE A 539 -22.15 18.83 7.56
C PHE A 539 -21.33 19.69 8.52
N SER A 540 -20.97 20.92 8.11
CA SER A 540 -20.15 21.83 8.93
C SER A 540 -20.92 22.55 10.04
N ASN A 541 -22.23 22.63 9.93
CA ASN A 541 -23.09 23.18 10.98
C ASN A 541 -23.81 22.03 11.68
N SER A 542 -23.64 21.91 12.97
CA SER A 542 -24.47 21.06 13.84
C SER A 542 -25.95 21.48 13.88
N VAL A 543 -26.41 22.25 12.90
CA VAL A 543 -27.71 22.90 12.83
C VAL A 543 -28.44 22.40 11.59
N SER A 544 -29.53 21.73 11.84
CA SER A 544 -30.69 21.53 10.95
C SER A 544 -30.37 21.14 9.50
N THR A 545 -30.50 19.86 9.24
CA THR A 545 -30.52 19.24 7.93
C THR A 545 -31.80 19.50 7.14
N ASP A 546 -32.52 20.62 7.38
CA ASP A 546 -33.85 20.89 6.83
C ASP A 546 -33.84 21.31 5.35
N GLU A 547 -32.67 21.55 4.76
CA GLU A 547 -32.58 21.93 3.35
C GLU A 547 -32.43 20.72 2.42
N HIS A 548 -33.38 20.56 1.51
CA HIS A 548 -33.26 19.70 0.35
C HIS A 548 -32.44 20.40 -0.73
N LYS A 549 -31.48 19.69 -1.32
CA LYS A 549 -30.65 20.19 -2.43
C LYS A 549 -30.83 19.32 -3.66
N LEU A 550 -31.05 19.97 -4.80
CA LEU A 550 -30.99 19.34 -6.12
C LEU A 550 -29.79 19.93 -6.87
N PHE A 551 -28.93 19.08 -7.35
CA PHE A 551 -27.77 19.47 -8.14
C PHE A 551 -28.11 19.47 -9.63
N ILE A 552 -27.42 20.31 -10.39
CA ILE A 552 -27.58 20.37 -11.85
C ILE A 552 -27.18 18.99 -12.43
N PRO A 553 -28.03 18.42 -13.31
CA PRO A 553 -27.69 17.16 -13.95
C PRO A 553 -26.42 17.27 -14.76
N TYR A 554 -25.60 16.23 -14.71
CA TYR A 554 -24.40 16.06 -15.51
C TYR A 554 -24.65 14.96 -16.55
N SER A 555 -24.24 15.18 -17.81
CA SER A 555 -24.37 14.20 -18.86
C SER A 555 -23.00 13.70 -19.28
N HIS A 556 -22.80 12.38 -19.26
CA HIS A 556 -21.58 11.75 -19.72
C HIS A 556 -21.52 11.69 -21.24
N LEU A 557 -20.29 11.64 -21.79
CA LEU A 557 -20.07 11.52 -23.22
C LEU A 557 -20.62 10.18 -23.73
N GLY A 558 -21.47 10.24 -24.74
CA GLY A 558 -22.05 9.07 -25.37
C GLY A 558 -21.01 8.16 -26.03
N ARG A 559 -21.28 6.86 -26.01
CA ARG A 559 -20.42 5.82 -26.56
C ARG A 559 -20.76 5.54 -28.02
N SER A 560 -19.77 5.09 -28.78
CA SER A 560 -19.98 4.49 -30.10
C SER A 560 -19.93 2.98 -29.98
N GLY A 561 -20.88 2.28 -30.55
CA GLY A 561 -20.86 0.82 -30.59
C GLY A 561 -19.76 0.30 -31.51
N ASN A 562 -18.72 -0.29 -30.95
CA ASN A 562 -17.57 -0.82 -31.70
C ASN A 562 -17.58 -2.34 -31.84
N GLY A 563 -18.66 -3.00 -31.47
CA GLY A 563 -18.73 -4.46 -31.52
C GLY A 563 -17.86 -5.13 -30.44
N PHE A 564 -17.73 -6.43 -30.52
CA PHE A 564 -17.03 -7.27 -29.56
C PHE A 564 -15.54 -7.37 -29.90
N HIS A 565 -14.66 -7.11 -28.93
CA HIS A 565 -13.20 -7.18 -29.09
C HIS A 565 -12.60 -8.59 -28.95
N GLY A 566 -13.39 -9.59 -28.70
CA GLY A 566 -13.04 -11.01 -28.80
C GLY A 566 -12.18 -11.59 -27.67
N SER A 567 -11.08 -10.98 -27.31
CA SER A 567 -10.04 -11.59 -26.47
C SER A 567 -9.96 -11.08 -25.03
N SER A 568 -10.51 -9.91 -24.73
CA SER A 568 -10.41 -9.34 -23.38
C SER A 568 -11.36 -10.04 -22.40
N ARG A 569 -10.81 -10.73 -21.42
CA ARG A 569 -11.57 -11.42 -20.36
C ARG A 569 -11.97 -10.47 -19.22
N PHE A 570 -11.18 -9.43 -18.98
CA PHE A 570 -11.43 -8.40 -17.97
C PHE A 570 -11.67 -7.05 -18.65
N ARG A 571 -12.59 -6.26 -18.09
CA ARG A 571 -12.92 -4.92 -18.56
C ARG A 571 -13.28 -4.02 -17.39
N GLY A 572 -12.73 -2.82 -17.37
CA GLY A 572 -13.20 -1.75 -16.51
C GLY A 572 -14.49 -1.16 -17.09
N GLU A 573 -15.54 -1.11 -16.31
CA GLU A 573 -16.83 -0.56 -16.77
C GLU A 573 -16.73 0.95 -17.01
N ASN A 574 -17.32 1.42 -18.10
CA ASN A 574 -17.57 2.84 -18.29
C ASN A 574 -18.78 3.29 -17.44
N LEU A 575 -18.84 4.57 -17.14
CA LEU A 575 -20.06 5.15 -16.55
C LEU A 575 -21.24 4.94 -17.49
N ASP A 576 -22.42 4.73 -16.92
CA ASP A 576 -23.67 4.61 -17.69
C ASP A 576 -23.97 5.88 -18.50
N GLU A 577 -24.51 5.71 -19.71
CA GLU A 577 -25.00 6.81 -20.54
C GLU A 577 -26.33 7.34 -20.01
N LYS A 578 -26.28 7.98 -18.84
CA LYS A 578 -27.45 8.50 -18.14
C LYS A 578 -27.20 9.95 -17.72
N VAL A 579 -28.29 10.66 -17.52
CA VAL A 579 -28.27 11.93 -16.79
C VAL A 579 -28.45 11.61 -15.32
N ASN A 580 -27.41 11.84 -14.55
CA ASN A 580 -27.45 11.63 -13.10
C ASN A 580 -28.09 12.84 -12.41
N LEU A 581 -29.12 12.58 -11.64
CA LEU A 581 -29.76 13.58 -10.77
C LEU A 581 -29.28 13.35 -9.34
N TYR A 582 -28.53 14.30 -8.82
CA TYR A 582 -28.08 14.27 -7.43
C TYR A 582 -28.99 15.16 -6.58
N PHE A 583 -29.38 14.65 -5.44
CA PHE A 583 -30.15 15.41 -4.49
C PHE A 583 -29.78 15.03 -3.05
N HIS A 584 -29.81 16.00 -2.19
CA HIS A 584 -29.71 15.78 -0.75
C HIS A 584 -31.10 15.99 -0.13
N LEU A 585 -31.52 15.04 0.68
CA LEU A 585 -32.72 15.16 1.48
C LEU A 585 -32.29 15.53 2.90
N GLY A 586 -32.75 16.66 3.38
CA GLY A 586 -32.69 17.02 4.78
C GLY A 586 -33.51 16.06 5.66
N GLU A 587 -33.85 16.45 6.87
CA GLU A 587 -34.73 15.64 7.71
C GLU A 587 -36.03 15.36 6.95
N LEU A 588 -36.29 14.09 6.73
CA LEU A 588 -37.58 13.67 6.15
C LEU A 588 -38.62 13.68 7.23
N GLU A 589 -39.76 14.34 6.94
CA GLU A 589 -40.92 14.13 7.76
C GLU A 589 -41.20 12.62 7.89
N LYS A 590 -41.50 12.19 9.09
CA LYS A 590 -41.87 10.80 9.32
C LYS A 590 -43.01 10.41 8.37
N SER A 591 -42.82 9.28 7.68
CA SER A 591 -43.89 8.78 6.81
C SER A 591 -45.21 8.69 7.57
N LEU A 592 -46.35 8.87 6.89
CA LEU A 592 -47.68 8.74 7.50
C LEU A 592 -47.83 7.42 8.30
N LYS A 593 -47.19 6.35 7.85
CA LYS A 593 -47.13 5.06 8.55
C LYS A 593 -46.34 5.14 9.86
N ALA A 594 -45.22 5.87 9.88
CA ALA A 594 -44.42 6.05 11.09
C ALA A 594 -45.12 6.97 12.09
N GLN A 595 -45.71 8.09 11.62
CA GLN A 595 -46.51 8.97 12.44
C GLN A 595 -47.73 8.27 13.05
N ARG A 596 -48.38 7.40 12.26
CA ARG A 596 -49.49 6.56 12.76
C ARG A 596 -49.02 5.60 13.86
N LYS A 597 -47.93 4.89 13.65
CA LYS A 597 -47.38 3.96 14.66
C LYS A 597 -47.01 4.66 15.96
N GLU A 598 -46.46 5.85 15.87
CA GLU A 598 -46.12 6.65 17.04
C GLU A 598 -47.36 7.09 17.82
N LYS A 599 -48.39 7.60 17.09
CA LYS A 599 -49.68 7.93 17.70
C LYS A 599 -50.42 6.72 18.23
N GLU A 600 -50.32 5.57 17.59
CA GLU A 600 -50.87 4.30 18.11
C GLU A 600 -50.15 3.86 19.41
N LYS A 601 -48.86 4.04 19.50
CA LYS A 601 -48.09 3.74 20.70
C LYS A 601 -48.41 4.70 21.85
N GLU A 602 -48.53 5.98 21.56
CA GLU A 602 -48.99 7.00 22.54
C GLU A 602 -50.44 6.75 23.00
N ALA A 603 -51.31 6.22 22.12
CA ALA A 603 -52.70 5.91 22.43
C ALA A 603 -52.85 4.60 23.23
N GLU A 604 -51.94 3.67 23.15
CA GLU A 604 -51.89 2.45 24.01
C GLU A 604 -51.64 2.81 25.48
N ASP A 605 -50.89 3.86 25.73
CA ASP A 605 -50.60 4.38 27.09
C ASP A 605 -51.75 5.22 27.66
N LEU A 606 -52.74 5.65 26.82
CA LEU A 606 -53.78 6.61 27.20
C LEU A 606 -55.22 6.10 27.09
N ASP A 607 -55.48 4.79 26.84
CA ASP A 607 -56.83 4.21 26.68
C ASP A 607 -57.72 4.87 25.59
N GLN A 608 -57.09 5.47 24.55
CA GLN A 608 -57.82 6.22 23.49
C GLN A 608 -58.02 5.36 22.22
N ILE A 609 -58.96 4.45 22.26
CA ILE A 609 -59.38 3.64 21.10
C ILE A 609 -59.88 4.51 19.92
N GLN A 610 -60.27 5.76 20.14
CA GLN A 610 -60.80 6.65 19.13
C GLN A 610 -59.77 7.14 18.11
N VAL A 611 -58.52 7.30 18.49
CA VAL A 611 -57.41 7.74 17.61
C VAL A 611 -57.10 6.67 16.56
N LYS A 612 -57.19 5.39 16.90
CA LYS A 612 -57.00 4.28 15.95
C LYS A 612 -58.01 4.26 14.81
N ARG A 613 -59.26 4.69 15.06
CA ARG A 613 -60.33 4.68 14.06
C ARG A 613 -60.26 5.87 13.10
N GLU A 614 -59.84 7.05 13.51
CA GLU A 614 -59.68 8.20 12.61
C GLU A 614 -58.49 8.03 11.65
N PHE A 615 -57.42 7.41 12.07
CA PHE A 615 -56.25 7.17 11.22
C PHE A 615 -56.50 6.16 10.10
N VAL A 616 -57.32 5.14 10.34
CA VAL A 616 -57.65 4.12 9.32
C VAL A 616 -58.65 4.64 8.27
N ARG A 617 -59.42 5.71 8.58
CA ARG A 617 -60.35 6.32 7.63
C ARG A 617 -59.75 7.37 6.69
N ARG A 618 -58.52 7.81 6.92
CA ARG A 618 -57.79 8.78 6.07
C ARG A 618 -56.75 8.16 5.16
N LEU A 619 -56.53 6.86 5.20
CA LEU A 619 -55.74 6.03 4.29
C LEU A 619 -56.69 5.33 3.30
#